data_756103820d6b02059fb962a59b762aa2
#
_entry.id   756103820d6b02059fb962a59b762aa2
#
_cell.length_a   1.000
_cell.length_b   1.000
_cell.length_c   1.000
_cell.angle_alpha   90.00
_cell.angle_beta   90.00
_cell.angle_gamma   90.00
#
_symmetry.space_group_name_H-M   'P 1'
#
loop_
_entity.id
_entity.type
_entity.pdbx_description
1 polymer ?
#
loop_
_entity_poly.entity_id
_entity_poly.type
_entity_poly.pdbx_seq_one_letter_code
_entity_poly.pdbx_strand_id
1 'polypeptide(L)'
;DFPLRIESNHPTDFDNNVVTKNIKPLETMDLWVNLTIPDGATVQEVDWYIHIGDGLTNFSKWTINLPVDVTASYSSYLTQKTLENPAITLLPGETGDVLMTLKNTGNQRAIWNLGGTFADNRWSASNLVWTNETGVEITSIEMDLNEKLELNARITTPEEITPGEYAITLIASGRAPANFQTEWTINVEVPIDHDLKLVPQIREMMAPADGALRWIEIQLVNDGNSEEAFDLSIAADWRLGLEMNAEQTLGIDPFGGDTSVLLMFPMPYGIENETYQIWVHATSTINPEYQRSVQLLLTVPETYLIEIPDLDLTNEVYRAGDDARTMRWEVWNNGNMPDKFTVSFDKSH
;
A
#
# COMPACT_ATOMS: atom_id res chain seq x y z
N ASP A 1 -27.91 -31.63 -63.56
CA ASP A 1 -27.06 -31.23 -62.42
C ASP A 1 -26.10 -30.13 -62.88
N PHE A 2 -26.11 -29.01 -62.22
CA PHE A 2 -25.21 -27.89 -62.49
C PHE A 2 -24.23 -27.82 -61.31
N PRO A 3 -22.94 -28.13 -61.47
CA PRO A 3 -21.95 -27.91 -60.46
C PRO A 3 -21.73 -26.42 -60.25
N LEU A 4 -21.81 -25.97 -58.99
CA LEU A 4 -21.43 -24.64 -58.56
C LEU A 4 -20.00 -24.73 -58.00
N ARG A 5 -19.08 -24.03 -58.60
CA ARG A 5 -17.72 -23.93 -58.11
C ARG A 5 -17.43 -22.46 -57.77
N ILE A 6 -16.93 -22.23 -56.59
CA ILE A 6 -16.48 -20.92 -56.12
C ILE A 6 -14.94 -20.96 -56.06
N GLU A 7 -14.30 -20.05 -56.73
CA GLU A 7 -12.86 -19.90 -56.70
C GLU A 7 -12.49 -18.46 -56.35
N SER A 8 -11.42 -18.31 -55.66
CA SER A 8 -10.80 -17.02 -55.38
C SER A 8 -9.40 -16.96 -56.02
N ASN A 9 -8.95 -15.80 -56.35
CA ASN A 9 -7.55 -15.56 -56.78
C ASN A 9 -6.55 -15.73 -55.60
N HIS A 10 -7.03 -15.86 -54.35
CA HIS A 10 -6.25 -16.14 -53.16
C HIS A 10 -6.81 -17.41 -52.44
N PRO A 11 -6.61 -18.62 -53.01
CA PRO A 11 -7.18 -19.86 -52.49
C PRO A 11 -6.66 -20.27 -51.11
N THR A 12 -5.60 -19.67 -50.60
CA THR A 12 -5.07 -19.91 -49.24
C THR A 12 -5.87 -19.17 -48.17
N ASP A 13 -6.56 -18.10 -48.52
CA ASP A 13 -7.29 -17.24 -47.59
C ASP A 13 -8.79 -17.57 -47.52
N PHE A 14 -9.29 -18.38 -48.46
CA PHE A 14 -10.74 -18.67 -48.59
C PHE A 14 -11.00 -20.12 -48.98
N ASP A 15 -12.03 -20.70 -48.38
CA ASP A 15 -12.45 -22.08 -48.73
C ASP A 15 -13.14 -22.14 -50.10
N ASN A 16 -12.75 -23.12 -50.90
CA ASN A 16 -13.42 -23.41 -52.16
C ASN A 16 -14.50 -24.50 -51.98
N ASN A 17 -15.74 -24.16 -52.22
CA ASN A 17 -16.84 -25.09 -52.12
C ASN A 17 -17.47 -25.40 -53.50
N VAL A 18 -17.72 -26.68 -53.79
CA VAL A 18 -18.48 -27.13 -54.93
C VAL A 18 -19.79 -27.73 -54.48
N VAL A 19 -20.88 -27.16 -54.95
CA VAL A 19 -22.25 -27.63 -54.65
C VAL A 19 -22.95 -28.04 -55.93
N THR A 20 -23.48 -29.25 -55.99
CA THR A 20 -24.27 -29.73 -57.11
C THR A 20 -25.79 -29.69 -56.78
N LYS A 21 -26.58 -29.02 -57.60
CA LYS A 21 -28.04 -28.92 -57.46
C LYS A 21 -28.74 -29.29 -58.77
N ASN A 22 -29.88 -29.97 -58.65
CA ASN A 22 -30.73 -30.29 -59.79
C ASN A 22 -31.86 -29.27 -59.90
N ILE A 23 -32.02 -28.69 -61.08
CA ILE A 23 -33.11 -27.77 -61.42
C ILE A 23 -33.90 -28.41 -62.58
N LYS A 24 -35.20 -28.54 -62.39
CA LYS A 24 -36.10 -29.05 -63.47
C LYS A 24 -36.30 -28.00 -64.54
N PRO A 25 -36.76 -28.41 -65.73
CA PRO A 25 -37.15 -27.47 -66.79
C PRO A 25 -38.17 -26.46 -66.29
N LEU A 26 -37.97 -25.18 -66.58
CA LEU A 26 -38.79 -24.05 -66.17
C LEU A 26 -38.84 -23.74 -64.66
N GLU A 27 -38.02 -24.41 -63.83
CA GLU A 27 -37.87 -24.06 -62.42
C GLU A 27 -36.77 -22.97 -62.25
N THR A 28 -36.98 -22.12 -61.28
CA THR A 28 -35.95 -21.15 -60.75
C THR A 28 -35.47 -21.60 -59.41
N MET A 29 -34.23 -21.39 -59.13
CA MET A 29 -33.66 -21.71 -57.84
C MET A 29 -32.78 -20.52 -57.35
N ASP A 30 -33.01 -20.13 -56.09
CA ASP A 30 -32.15 -19.19 -55.42
C ASP A 30 -30.87 -19.90 -54.87
N LEU A 31 -29.72 -19.36 -55.19
CA LEU A 31 -28.44 -19.83 -54.66
C LEU A 31 -27.93 -18.82 -53.65
N TRP A 32 -27.71 -19.31 -52.43
CA TRP A 32 -27.14 -18.53 -51.36
C TRP A 32 -25.65 -18.92 -51.22
N VAL A 33 -24.79 -17.93 -51.29
CA VAL A 33 -23.32 -18.11 -51.08
C VAL A 33 -22.94 -17.31 -49.87
N ASN A 34 -22.46 -18.00 -48.83
CA ASN A 34 -21.91 -17.37 -47.63
C ASN A 34 -20.43 -17.12 -47.86
N LEU A 35 -20.04 -15.86 -47.84
CA LEU A 35 -18.64 -15.45 -47.87
C LEU A 35 -18.16 -15.24 -46.43
N THR A 36 -17.13 -15.98 -46.02
CA THR A 36 -16.45 -15.76 -44.74
C THR A 36 -15.05 -15.27 -45.06
N ILE A 37 -14.75 -14.06 -44.58
CA ILE A 37 -13.39 -13.51 -44.64
C ILE A 37 -12.67 -14.02 -43.39
N PRO A 38 -11.56 -14.78 -43.53
CA PRO A 38 -10.79 -15.25 -42.36
C PRO A 38 -10.26 -14.10 -41.52
N ASP A 39 -10.13 -14.34 -40.21
CA ASP A 39 -9.42 -13.43 -39.33
C ASP A 39 -7.97 -13.26 -39.81
N GLY A 40 -7.53 -12.02 -39.96
CA GLY A 40 -6.19 -11.72 -40.45
C GLY A 40 -6.03 -11.78 -41.96
N ALA A 41 -7.10 -11.85 -42.75
CA ALA A 41 -7.00 -11.69 -44.20
C ALA A 41 -6.33 -10.34 -44.56
N THR A 42 -5.36 -10.36 -45.46
CA THR A 42 -4.62 -9.15 -45.86
C THR A 42 -5.52 -8.16 -46.59
N VAL A 43 -5.23 -6.86 -46.47
CA VAL A 43 -5.95 -5.80 -47.19
C VAL A 43 -5.64 -5.91 -48.67
N GLN A 44 -6.66 -6.26 -49.42
CA GLN A 44 -6.58 -6.47 -50.87
C GLN A 44 -7.95 -6.54 -51.52
N GLU A 45 -8.01 -6.32 -52.81
CA GLU A 45 -9.17 -6.66 -53.60
C GLU A 45 -9.06 -8.15 -53.98
N VAL A 46 -10.13 -8.90 -53.67
CA VAL A 46 -10.21 -10.33 -53.94
C VAL A 46 -11.34 -10.56 -54.90
N ASP A 47 -11.03 -11.14 -56.05
CA ASP A 47 -12.04 -11.55 -57.03
C ASP A 47 -12.57 -12.95 -56.69
N TRP A 48 -13.85 -13.03 -56.45
CA TRP A 48 -14.56 -14.29 -56.29
C TRP A 48 -15.29 -14.65 -57.56
N TYR A 49 -15.02 -15.86 -58.05
CA TYR A 49 -15.63 -16.36 -59.26
C TYR A 49 -16.64 -17.45 -58.95
N ILE A 50 -17.92 -17.23 -59.28
CA ILE A 50 -18.97 -18.22 -59.17
C ILE A 50 -19.12 -18.86 -60.54
N HIS A 51 -18.78 -20.14 -60.68
CA HIS A 51 -18.86 -20.88 -61.94
C HIS A 51 -20.09 -21.78 -61.87
N ILE A 52 -20.98 -21.62 -62.89
CA ILE A 52 -22.16 -22.47 -63.08
C ILE A 52 -21.93 -23.27 -64.32
N GLY A 53 -21.83 -24.59 -64.18
CA GLY A 53 -21.56 -25.53 -65.25
C GLY A 53 -22.62 -26.61 -65.35
N ASP A 54 -22.48 -27.47 -66.40
CA ASP A 54 -23.43 -28.56 -66.68
C ASP A 54 -23.10 -29.87 -65.97
N GLY A 55 -22.11 -29.92 -65.09
CA GLY A 55 -21.74 -31.10 -64.33
C GLY A 55 -21.10 -32.26 -65.14
N LEU A 56 -21.13 -32.20 -66.41
CA LEU A 56 -20.62 -33.26 -67.30
C LEU A 56 -19.24 -32.93 -67.90
N THR A 57 -18.94 -31.66 -68.00
CA THR A 57 -17.66 -31.17 -68.46
C THR A 57 -17.12 -30.15 -67.43
N ASN A 58 -15.86 -30.16 -67.17
CA ASN A 58 -15.26 -29.20 -66.22
C ASN A 58 -15.27 -27.75 -66.70
N PHE A 59 -16.20 -27.40 -67.61
CA PHE A 59 -16.29 -26.05 -68.16
C PHE A 59 -17.53 -25.34 -67.56
N SER A 60 -17.27 -24.18 -67.01
CA SER A 60 -18.35 -23.26 -66.61
C SER A 60 -19.04 -22.69 -67.82
N LYS A 61 -20.38 -22.75 -67.84
CA LYS A 61 -21.19 -22.06 -68.86
C LYS A 61 -21.35 -20.58 -68.56
N TRP A 62 -21.37 -20.27 -67.28
CA TRP A 62 -21.45 -18.88 -66.78
C TRP A 62 -20.49 -18.69 -65.67
N THR A 63 -19.82 -17.54 -65.63
CA THR A 63 -18.94 -17.08 -64.60
C THR A 63 -19.45 -15.74 -64.10
N ILE A 64 -19.70 -15.63 -62.80
CA ILE A 64 -20.04 -14.37 -62.17
C ILE A 64 -18.80 -13.95 -61.37
N ASN A 65 -18.26 -12.75 -61.66
CA ASN A 65 -17.22 -12.14 -60.86
C ASN A 65 -17.85 -11.29 -59.74
N LEU A 66 -17.46 -11.54 -58.51
CA LEU A 66 -17.86 -10.79 -57.34
C LEU A 66 -16.58 -10.20 -56.70
N PRO A 67 -16.24 -8.96 -57.01
CA PRO A 67 -15.12 -8.30 -56.33
C PRO A 67 -15.45 -8.04 -54.89
N VAL A 68 -14.55 -8.39 -54.00
CA VAL A 68 -14.66 -8.18 -52.56
C VAL A 68 -13.43 -7.42 -52.07
N ASP A 69 -13.66 -6.24 -51.51
CA ASP A 69 -12.59 -5.45 -50.91
C ASP A 69 -12.40 -5.84 -49.42
N VAL A 70 -11.26 -6.40 -49.11
CA VAL A 70 -10.88 -6.62 -47.72
C VAL A 70 -10.26 -5.31 -47.17
N THR A 71 -11.02 -4.61 -46.35
CA THR A 71 -10.59 -3.32 -45.78
C THR A 71 -9.68 -3.49 -44.58
N ALA A 72 -8.90 -2.45 -44.28
CA ALA A 72 -8.06 -2.43 -43.11
C ALA A 72 -8.91 -2.51 -41.83
N SER A 73 -8.56 -3.46 -40.97
CA SER A 73 -9.13 -3.63 -39.63
C SER A 73 -8.02 -3.54 -38.60
N TYR A 74 -8.25 -2.74 -37.57
CA TYR A 74 -7.32 -2.54 -36.47
C TYR A 74 -8.00 -3.00 -35.18
N SER A 75 -7.44 -3.98 -34.54
CA SER A 75 -7.91 -4.51 -33.27
C SER A 75 -6.77 -5.13 -32.48
N SER A 76 -6.92 -5.21 -31.18
CA SER A 76 -5.97 -5.88 -30.32
C SER A 76 -6.66 -6.55 -29.15
N TYR A 77 -5.88 -7.37 -28.51
CA TYR A 77 -6.26 -8.08 -27.30
C TYR A 77 -5.16 -7.93 -26.27
N LEU A 78 -5.47 -7.38 -25.10
CA LEU A 78 -4.58 -7.24 -23.95
C LEU A 78 -5.07 -8.13 -22.84
N THR A 79 -4.22 -8.95 -22.25
CA THR A 79 -4.56 -9.83 -21.13
C THR A 79 -3.36 -10.07 -20.25
N GLN A 80 -3.63 -10.41 -18.99
CA GLN A 80 -2.60 -10.90 -18.07
C GLN A 80 -2.21 -12.34 -18.45
N LYS A 81 -0.93 -12.66 -18.40
CA LYS A 81 -0.42 -13.99 -18.80
C LYS A 81 -0.81 -15.09 -17.81
N THR A 82 -0.85 -14.76 -16.53
CA THR A 82 -1.24 -15.70 -15.46
C THR A 82 -2.63 -15.30 -14.94
N LEU A 83 -3.64 -16.07 -15.31
CA LEU A 83 -5.05 -15.83 -14.91
C LEU A 83 -5.34 -16.15 -13.44
N GLU A 84 -4.37 -16.66 -12.67
CA GLU A 84 -4.63 -17.20 -11.32
C GLU A 84 -4.87 -16.15 -10.25
N ASN A 85 -4.43 -14.91 -10.43
CA ASN A 85 -4.78 -13.83 -9.50
C ASN A 85 -4.65 -12.46 -10.19
N PRO A 86 -5.75 -11.76 -10.47
CA PRO A 86 -5.69 -10.41 -11.05
C PRO A 86 -5.26 -9.33 -10.05
N ALA A 87 -5.06 -9.69 -8.78
CA ALA A 87 -4.61 -8.79 -7.73
C ALA A 87 -3.13 -8.99 -7.41
N ILE A 88 -2.42 -7.89 -7.19
CA ILE A 88 -1.06 -7.86 -6.64
C ILE A 88 -1.09 -7.11 -5.31
N THR A 89 -0.32 -7.58 -4.33
CA THR A 89 -0.21 -6.94 -3.02
C THR A 89 1.12 -6.18 -2.97
N LEU A 90 1.07 -4.88 -2.70
CA LEU A 90 2.24 -3.99 -2.65
C LEU A 90 2.14 -3.05 -1.44
N LEU A 91 3.22 -2.88 -0.71
CA LEU A 91 3.36 -1.86 0.33
C LEU A 91 3.50 -0.45 -0.27
N PRO A 92 3.30 0.62 0.52
CA PRO A 92 3.61 1.99 0.08
C PRO A 92 5.03 2.12 -0.50
N GLY A 93 5.18 2.74 -1.66
CA GLY A 93 6.46 2.88 -2.37
C GLY A 93 7.02 1.61 -3.01
N GLU A 94 6.37 0.46 -2.84
CA GLU A 94 6.84 -0.81 -3.40
C GLU A 94 6.51 -0.92 -4.89
N THR A 95 7.35 -1.65 -5.61
CA THR A 95 7.19 -1.90 -7.05
C THR A 95 6.91 -3.36 -7.33
N GLY A 96 5.90 -3.63 -8.15
CA GLY A 96 5.55 -4.96 -8.64
C GLY A 96 5.45 -5.00 -10.16
N ASP A 97 5.72 -6.16 -10.74
CA ASP A 97 5.62 -6.40 -12.18
C ASP A 97 4.43 -7.30 -12.51
N VAL A 98 3.64 -6.91 -13.50
CA VAL A 98 2.52 -7.70 -14.04
C VAL A 98 2.84 -8.08 -15.48
N LEU A 99 2.96 -9.39 -15.74
CA LEU A 99 3.25 -9.89 -17.08
C LEU A 99 1.99 -9.89 -17.94
N MET A 100 2.03 -9.12 -19.01
CA MET A 100 0.93 -8.90 -19.93
C MET A 100 1.22 -9.52 -21.29
N THR A 101 0.16 -9.90 -21.98
CA THR A 101 0.21 -10.31 -23.38
C THR A 101 -0.59 -9.32 -24.22
N LEU A 102 0.07 -8.71 -25.21
CA LEU A 102 -0.58 -7.91 -26.23
C LEU A 102 -0.54 -8.67 -27.55
N LYS A 103 -1.68 -8.81 -28.22
CA LYS A 103 -1.78 -9.43 -29.54
C LYS A 103 -2.46 -8.48 -30.51
N ASN A 104 -1.88 -8.26 -31.68
CA ASN A 104 -2.54 -7.61 -32.81
C ASN A 104 -3.51 -8.61 -33.45
N THR A 105 -4.82 -8.36 -33.36
CA THR A 105 -5.88 -9.18 -33.98
C THR A 105 -6.47 -8.54 -35.23
N GLY A 106 -5.98 -7.36 -35.60
CA GLY A 106 -6.31 -6.71 -36.87
C GLY A 106 -5.60 -7.37 -38.05
N ASN A 107 -5.91 -6.90 -39.27
CA ASN A 107 -5.30 -7.36 -40.50
C ASN A 107 -4.23 -6.42 -41.07
N GLN A 108 -3.73 -5.50 -40.22
CA GLN A 108 -2.70 -4.55 -40.57
C GLN A 108 -1.62 -4.46 -39.47
N ARG A 109 -0.41 -4.14 -39.89
CA ARG A 109 0.64 -3.68 -39.00
C ARG A 109 0.23 -2.37 -38.35
N ALA A 110 0.42 -2.27 -37.04
CA ALA A 110 -0.01 -1.11 -36.27
C ALA A 110 0.99 -0.75 -35.17
N ILE A 111 0.99 0.54 -34.78
CA ILE A 111 1.73 1.04 -33.63
C ILE A 111 0.75 1.23 -32.48
N TRP A 112 1.08 0.66 -31.33
CA TRP A 112 0.30 0.72 -30.11
C TRP A 112 1.00 1.62 -29.10
N ASN A 113 0.31 2.64 -28.60
CA ASN A 113 0.75 3.43 -27.45
C ASN A 113 0.31 2.71 -26.18
N LEU A 114 1.23 2.57 -25.23
CA LEU A 114 1.02 1.88 -23.97
C LEU A 114 0.88 2.90 -22.84
N GLY A 115 -0.09 2.69 -21.97
CA GLY A 115 -0.39 3.59 -20.86
C GLY A 115 -1.31 2.94 -19.86
N GLY A 116 -1.92 3.77 -19.01
CA GLY A 116 -2.93 3.34 -18.05
C GLY A 116 -3.65 4.51 -17.43
N THR A 117 -4.74 4.20 -16.75
CA THR A 117 -5.52 5.15 -15.97
C THR A 117 -5.72 4.61 -14.55
N PHE A 118 -5.85 5.51 -13.60
CA PHE A 118 -5.97 5.23 -12.19
C PHE A 118 -7.29 5.80 -11.68
N ALA A 119 -7.99 5.05 -10.85
CA ALA A 119 -9.25 5.51 -10.25
C ALA A 119 -9.01 6.51 -9.12
N ASP A 120 -7.87 6.44 -8.45
CA ASP A 120 -7.49 7.30 -7.33
C ASP A 120 -6.47 8.35 -7.77
N ASN A 121 -6.65 9.60 -7.34
CA ASN A 121 -5.82 10.75 -7.75
C ASN A 121 -4.42 10.80 -7.11
N ARG A 122 -4.15 9.98 -6.12
CA ARG A 122 -2.79 9.80 -5.55
C ARG A 122 -1.86 9.06 -6.49
N TRP A 123 -2.42 8.29 -7.42
CA TRP A 123 -1.69 7.65 -8.48
C TRP A 123 -1.48 8.60 -9.66
N SER A 124 -0.36 8.45 -10.32
CA SER A 124 0.04 9.26 -11.47
C SER A 124 0.64 8.39 -12.57
N ALA A 125 0.85 8.96 -13.75
CA ALA A 125 1.45 8.22 -14.87
C ALA A 125 2.85 7.66 -14.56
N SER A 126 3.59 8.26 -13.61
CA SER A 126 4.90 7.76 -13.18
C SER A 126 4.83 6.47 -12.34
N ASN A 127 3.65 6.13 -11.83
CA ASN A 127 3.43 4.89 -11.09
C ASN A 127 3.27 3.65 -11.98
N LEU A 128 3.21 3.84 -13.31
CA LEU A 128 3.11 2.76 -14.29
C LEU A 128 4.16 2.93 -15.37
N VAL A 129 5.03 1.95 -15.50
CA VAL A 129 6.07 1.90 -16.55
C VAL A 129 5.91 0.60 -17.31
N TRP A 130 5.81 0.68 -18.64
CA TRP A 130 5.81 -0.50 -19.50
C TRP A 130 7.25 -0.86 -19.89
N THR A 131 7.58 -2.13 -19.82
CA THR A 131 8.87 -2.66 -20.28
C THR A 131 8.69 -3.85 -21.22
N ASN A 132 9.64 -4.04 -22.11
CA ASN A 132 9.73 -5.24 -22.93
C ASN A 132 10.32 -6.41 -22.13
N GLU A 133 10.44 -7.57 -22.75
CA GLU A 133 11.01 -8.79 -22.13
C GLU A 133 12.45 -8.62 -21.61
N THR A 134 13.20 -7.65 -22.16
CA THR A 134 14.57 -7.35 -21.72
C THR A 134 14.64 -6.29 -20.62
N GLY A 135 13.48 -5.79 -20.15
CA GLY A 135 13.39 -4.77 -19.10
C GLY A 135 13.61 -3.33 -19.58
N VAL A 136 13.66 -3.10 -20.89
CA VAL A 136 13.78 -1.76 -21.46
C VAL A 136 12.42 -1.08 -21.47
N GLU A 137 12.36 0.16 -20.98
CA GLU A 137 11.15 0.98 -20.97
C GLU A 137 10.65 1.28 -22.37
N ILE A 138 9.34 1.15 -22.57
CA ILE A 138 8.67 1.41 -23.83
C ILE A 138 7.36 2.18 -23.59
N THR A 139 7.08 3.14 -24.43
CA THR A 139 5.80 3.90 -24.44
C THR A 139 4.94 3.54 -25.63
N SER A 140 5.52 2.89 -26.63
CA SER A 140 4.84 2.40 -27.81
C SER A 140 5.54 1.19 -28.39
N ILE A 141 4.80 0.37 -29.13
CA ILE A 141 5.33 -0.81 -29.78
C ILE A 141 4.67 -1.00 -31.14
N GLU A 142 5.45 -1.38 -32.12
CA GLU A 142 4.98 -1.72 -33.46
C GLU A 142 4.80 -3.24 -33.54
N MET A 143 3.66 -3.68 -34.07
CA MET A 143 3.32 -5.10 -34.17
C MET A 143 2.84 -5.43 -35.57
N ASP A 144 3.36 -6.52 -36.07
CA ASP A 144 2.89 -7.10 -37.31
C ASP A 144 1.54 -7.80 -37.17
N LEU A 145 0.95 -8.19 -38.29
CA LEU A 145 -0.30 -8.95 -38.34
C LEU A 145 -0.19 -10.23 -37.50
N ASN A 146 -1.17 -10.46 -36.62
CA ASN A 146 -1.25 -11.62 -35.72
C ASN A 146 -0.08 -11.76 -34.73
N GLU A 147 0.82 -10.79 -34.67
CA GLU A 147 1.93 -10.81 -33.73
C GLU A 147 1.44 -10.77 -32.29
N LYS A 148 2.11 -11.54 -31.45
CA LYS A 148 1.89 -11.64 -30.01
C LYS A 148 3.18 -11.27 -29.28
N LEU A 149 3.11 -10.33 -28.36
CA LEU A 149 4.25 -9.87 -27.56
C LEU A 149 3.95 -9.99 -26.08
N GLU A 150 4.98 -10.32 -25.32
CA GLU A 150 4.94 -10.30 -23.86
C GLU A 150 5.54 -8.99 -23.35
N LEU A 151 4.86 -8.33 -22.45
CA LEU A 151 5.21 -7.02 -21.89
C LEU A 151 5.06 -7.08 -20.38
N ASN A 152 5.88 -6.30 -19.67
CA ASN A 152 5.69 -6.10 -18.24
C ASN A 152 5.08 -4.72 -17.98
N ALA A 153 3.98 -4.70 -17.25
CA ALA A 153 3.46 -3.50 -16.60
C ALA A 153 4.07 -3.43 -15.20
N ARG A 154 5.03 -2.55 -15.01
CA ARG A 154 5.68 -2.27 -13.74
C ARG A 154 4.90 -1.20 -13.01
N ILE A 155 4.40 -1.52 -11.82
CA ILE A 155 3.54 -0.67 -11.02
C ILE A 155 4.27 -0.35 -9.72
N THR A 156 4.38 0.94 -9.41
CA THR A 156 4.93 1.42 -8.14
C THR A 156 3.82 2.11 -7.37
N THR A 157 3.54 1.68 -6.15
CA THR A 157 2.56 2.36 -5.29
C THR A 157 3.07 3.74 -4.87
N PRO A 158 2.20 4.75 -4.71
CA PRO A 158 2.59 6.00 -4.07
C PRO A 158 3.12 5.77 -2.65
N GLU A 159 4.06 6.61 -2.20
CA GLU A 159 4.62 6.50 -0.84
C GLU A 159 3.56 6.81 0.23
N GLU A 160 2.69 7.80 -0.03
CA GLU A 160 1.61 8.19 0.87
C GLU A 160 0.28 7.58 0.41
N ILE A 161 0.17 6.25 0.39
CA ILE A 161 -1.03 5.52 0.01
C ILE A 161 -1.65 4.82 1.22
N THR A 162 -2.94 5.06 1.47
CA THR A 162 -3.67 4.38 2.55
C THR A 162 -3.99 2.93 2.20
N PRO A 163 -4.25 2.05 3.18
CA PRO A 163 -4.65 0.68 2.91
C PRO A 163 -5.93 0.61 2.07
N GLY A 164 -6.02 -0.37 1.19
CA GLY A 164 -7.20 -0.56 0.34
C GLY A 164 -6.92 -1.25 -0.97
N GLU A 165 -7.95 -1.40 -1.77
CA GLU A 165 -7.88 -1.95 -3.13
C GLU A 165 -7.94 -0.81 -4.15
N TYR A 166 -7.01 -0.80 -5.09
CA TYR A 166 -6.86 0.22 -6.13
C TYR A 166 -6.93 -0.41 -7.51
N ALA A 167 -7.93 -0.03 -8.30
CA ALA A 167 -8.06 -0.48 -9.68
C ALA A 167 -7.18 0.36 -10.61
N ILE A 168 -6.33 -0.32 -11.38
CA ILE A 168 -5.48 0.26 -12.42
C ILE A 168 -5.92 -0.33 -13.76
N THR A 169 -6.32 0.53 -14.68
CA THR A 169 -6.67 0.10 -16.04
C THR A 169 -5.47 0.29 -16.96
N LEU A 170 -4.91 -0.80 -17.41
CA LEU A 170 -3.83 -0.88 -18.41
C LEU A 170 -4.42 -0.69 -19.80
N ILE A 171 -3.80 0.12 -20.63
CA ILE A 171 -4.34 0.53 -21.93
C ILE A 171 -3.30 0.33 -23.01
N ALA A 172 -3.73 -0.31 -24.11
CA ALA A 172 -3.01 -0.27 -25.38
C ALA A 172 -3.91 0.38 -26.43
N SER A 173 -3.51 1.53 -26.98
CA SER A 173 -4.27 2.32 -27.95
C SER A 173 -3.51 2.48 -29.26
N GLY A 174 -4.18 2.26 -30.37
CA GLY A 174 -3.60 2.41 -31.72
C GLY A 174 -3.38 3.87 -32.10
N ARG A 175 -2.26 4.13 -32.76
CA ARG A 175 -1.83 5.50 -33.10
C ARG A 175 -2.56 6.11 -34.29
N ALA A 176 -3.08 5.35 -35.25
CA ALA A 176 -3.90 5.77 -36.41
C ALA A 176 -4.14 4.57 -37.34
N PRO A 177 -5.23 4.54 -38.13
CA PRO A 177 -6.14 5.62 -38.50
C PRO A 177 -7.42 5.69 -37.67
N ALA A 178 -7.63 4.83 -36.70
CA ALA A 178 -8.85 4.80 -35.92
C ALA A 178 -8.58 4.72 -34.42
N ASN A 179 -9.45 5.31 -33.62
CA ASN A 179 -9.45 5.20 -32.15
C ASN A 179 -9.82 3.77 -31.72
N PHE A 180 -8.89 2.83 -31.86
CA PHE A 180 -9.08 1.50 -31.32
C PHE A 180 -8.21 1.37 -30.05
N GLN A 181 -8.76 0.75 -29.04
CA GLN A 181 -8.19 0.65 -27.72
C GLN A 181 -8.57 -0.70 -27.13
N THR A 182 -7.63 -1.29 -26.42
CA THR A 182 -7.89 -2.45 -25.57
C THR A 182 -7.43 -2.15 -24.17
N GLU A 183 -8.17 -2.67 -23.21
CA GLU A 183 -7.99 -2.38 -21.78
C GLU A 183 -7.97 -3.66 -20.98
N TRP A 184 -7.23 -3.63 -19.87
CA TRP A 184 -7.22 -4.67 -18.86
C TRP A 184 -7.11 -4.04 -17.48
N THR A 185 -8.02 -4.37 -16.59
CA THR A 185 -8.00 -3.85 -15.21
C THR A 185 -7.35 -4.87 -14.28
N ILE A 186 -6.42 -4.38 -13.47
CA ILE A 186 -5.80 -5.12 -12.37
C ILE A 186 -6.13 -4.42 -11.06
N ASN A 187 -6.19 -5.18 -9.96
CA ASN A 187 -6.36 -4.65 -8.62
C ASN A 187 -5.01 -4.69 -7.90
N VAL A 188 -4.63 -3.58 -7.30
CA VAL A 188 -3.49 -3.47 -6.38
C VAL A 188 -4.06 -3.41 -4.98
N GLU A 189 -3.74 -4.40 -4.15
CA GLU A 189 -4.05 -4.41 -2.73
C GLU A 189 -2.89 -3.78 -1.96
N VAL A 190 -3.18 -2.71 -1.23
CA VAL A 190 -2.23 -2.08 -0.31
C VAL A 190 -2.61 -2.51 1.10
N PRO A 191 -1.81 -3.33 1.78
CA PRO A 191 -2.08 -3.74 3.16
C PRO A 191 -1.80 -2.61 4.15
N ILE A 192 -2.22 -2.80 5.41
CA ILE A 192 -1.82 -1.92 6.50
C ILE A 192 -0.32 -2.12 6.75
N ASP A 193 0.41 -1.01 6.74
CA ASP A 193 1.81 -0.94 7.16
C ASP A 193 1.89 -0.21 8.50
N HIS A 194 2.41 -0.88 9.52
CA HIS A 194 2.56 -0.36 10.86
C HIS A 194 3.96 0.18 11.06
N ASP A 195 4.13 1.47 11.25
CA ASP A 195 5.41 2.07 11.65
C ASP A 195 5.21 3.16 12.69
N LEU A 196 5.57 2.86 13.96
CA LEU A 196 5.50 3.76 15.10
C LEU A 196 6.90 4.08 15.61
N LYS A 197 7.17 5.35 15.84
CA LYS A 197 8.37 5.83 16.55
C LYS A 197 7.99 6.40 17.90
N LEU A 198 8.73 5.99 18.94
CA LEU A 198 8.67 6.55 20.28
C LEU A 198 9.90 7.44 20.48
N VAL A 199 9.68 8.74 20.60
CA VAL A 199 10.72 9.76 20.69
C VAL A 199 10.63 10.47 22.05
N PRO A 200 11.35 10.00 23.08
CA PRO A 200 11.35 10.69 24.37
C PRO A 200 12.13 12.01 24.28
N GLN A 201 11.65 13.02 24.98
CA GLN A 201 12.32 14.32 25.10
C GLN A 201 13.76 14.17 25.63
N ILE A 202 13.96 13.27 26.60
CA ILE A 202 15.25 12.88 27.14
C ILE A 202 15.27 11.36 27.38
N ARG A 203 16.41 10.72 27.15
CA ARG A 203 16.60 9.28 27.42
C ARG A 203 17.24 8.99 28.76
N GLU A 204 17.98 9.95 29.31
CA GLU A 204 18.68 9.83 30.55
C GLU A 204 18.34 11.04 31.42
N MET A 205 17.91 10.79 32.64
CA MET A 205 17.55 11.81 33.61
C MET A 205 18.22 11.52 34.95
N MET A 206 18.67 12.57 35.60
CA MET A 206 19.09 12.53 36.98
C MET A 206 18.06 13.24 37.85
N ALA A 207 17.53 12.55 38.87
CA ALA A 207 16.51 13.11 39.75
C ALA A 207 16.77 12.69 41.24
N PRO A 208 16.91 13.65 42.16
CA PRO A 208 17.07 13.32 43.59
C PRO A 208 15.79 12.77 44.20
N ALA A 209 15.90 11.96 45.24
CA ALA A 209 14.82 11.36 46.02
C ALA A 209 14.22 12.41 46.98
N ASP A 210 13.52 13.41 46.45
CA ASP A 210 13.05 14.61 47.16
C ASP A 210 11.53 14.79 47.21
N GLY A 211 10.78 13.77 46.80
CA GLY A 211 9.30 13.81 46.76
C GLY A 211 8.69 14.69 45.66
N ALA A 212 9.51 15.31 44.81
CA ALA A 212 9.03 16.22 43.80
C ALA A 212 8.49 15.45 42.59
N LEU A 213 7.33 15.90 42.07
CA LEU A 213 6.76 15.37 40.83
C LEU A 213 7.60 15.78 39.63
N ARG A 214 7.95 14.83 38.80
CA ARG A 214 8.68 15.03 37.54
C ARG A 214 7.93 14.34 36.40
N TRP A 215 8.25 14.73 35.17
CA TRP A 215 7.67 14.13 33.97
C TRP A 215 8.69 14.11 32.85
N ILE A 216 8.48 13.17 31.93
CA ILE A 216 9.18 13.06 30.65
C ILE A 216 8.10 13.02 29.57
N GLU A 217 8.20 13.90 28.59
CA GLU A 217 7.36 13.85 27.40
C GLU A 217 7.91 12.80 26.43
N ILE A 218 7.00 11.97 25.88
CA ILE A 218 7.29 10.99 24.85
C ILE A 218 6.36 11.27 23.68
N GLN A 219 6.95 11.65 22.56
CA GLN A 219 6.25 11.83 21.30
C GLN A 219 6.09 10.47 20.61
N LEU A 220 4.89 10.18 20.14
CA LEU A 220 4.55 9.03 19.32
C LEU A 220 4.33 9.54 17.90
N VAL A 221 5.08 9.01 16.93
CA VAL A 221 4.98 9.39 15.51
C VAL A 221 4.55 8.17 14.73
N ASN A 222 3.40 8.27 14.04
CA ASN A 222 2.89 7.21 13.18
C ASN A 222 3.38 7.43 11.73
N ASP A 223 4.45 6.74 11.35
CA ASP A 223 4.96 6.74 9.97
C ASP A 223 4.30 5.64 9.10
N GLY A 224 3.37 4.87 9.66
CA GLY A 224 2.58 3.88 8.93
C GLY A 224 1.59 4.52 7.96
N ASN A 225 0.85 3.69 7.25
CA ASN A 225 -0.08 4.13 6.20
C ASN A 225 -1.57 4.17 6.62
N SER A 226 -1.86 3.93 7.89
CA SER A 226 -3.21 3.91 8.47
C SER A 226 -3.26 4.74 9.74
N GLU A 227 -4.38 5.44 9.98
CA GLU A 227 -4.66 6.02 11.29
C GLU A 227 -4.69 4.91 12.36
N GLU A 228 -3.97 5.10 13.46
CA GLU A 228 -3.81 4.08 14.46
C GLU A 228 -3.76 4.64 15.89
N ALA A 229 -4.39 3.93 16.82
CA ALA A 229 -4.31 4.18 18.26
C ALA A 229 -3.44 3.11 18.93
N PHE A 230 -2.79 3.47 20.04
CA PHE A 230 -1.87 2.59 20.74
C PHE A 230 -2.21 2.49 22.22
N ASP A 231 -2.27 1.27 22.73
CA ASP A 231 -2.30 0.98 24.16
C ASP A 231 -0.92 1.18 24.75
N LEU A 232 -0.85 1.91 25.84
CA LEU A 232 0.40 2.32 26.49
C LEU A 232 0.61 1.56 27.78
N SER A 233 1.85 1.12 28.03
CA SER A 233 2.20 0.47 29.29
C SER A 233 3.63 0.79 29.70
N ILE A 234 3.91 0.65 31.01
CA ILE A 234 5.20 0.91 31.62
C ILE A 234 5.68 -0.38 32.27
N ALA A 235 6.97 -0.70 32.05
CA ALA A 235 7.66 -1.73 32.80
C ALA A 235 8.89 -1.09 33.49
N ALA A 236 8.84 -1.02 34.83
CA ALA A 236 9.88 -0.43 35.66
C ALA A 236 9.79 -0.98 37.09
N ASP A 237 10.70 -0.57 37.97
CA ASP A 237 10.58 -0.85 39.39
C ASP A 237 9.34 -0.16 39.97
N TRP A 238 8.45 -0.95 40.58
CA TRP A 238 7.19 -0.47 41.13
C TRP A 238 7.36 0.62 42.22
N ARG A 239 8.54 0.66 42.88
CA ARG A 239 8.86 1.65 43.90
C ARG A 239 8.94 3.07 43.35
N LEU A 240 9.13 3.24 42.06
CA LEU A 240 9.17 4.56 41.40
C LEU A 240 7.80 5.24 41.32
N GLY A 241 6.70 4.48 41.44
CA GLY A 241 5.36 5.04 41.37
C GLY A 241 5.04 5.73 40.05
N LEU A 242 5.49 5.14 38.94
CA LEU A 242 5.34 5.71 37.60
C LEU A 242 3.90 5.63 37.13
N GLU A 243 3.44 6.71 36.52
CA GLU A 243 2.13 6.80 35.88
C GLU A 243 2.22 7.48 34.53
N MET A 244 1.33 7.14 33.62
CA MET A 244 1.15 7.86 32.37
C MET A 244 -0.15 8.67 32.44
N ASN A 245 -0.12 9.83 31.76
CA ASN A 245 -1.33 10.66 31.66
C ASN A 245 -2.43 10.06 30.79
N ALA A 246 -2.13 8.98 30.05
CA ALA A 246 -3.06 8.23 29.23
C ALA A 246 -2.66 6.74 29.19
N GLU A 247 -3.64 5.84 29.21
CA GLU A 247 -3.45 4.39 29.02
C GLU A 247 -3.51 4.02 27.53
N GLN A 248 -4.10 4.88 26.71
CA GLN A 248 -4.25 4.72 25.26
C GLN A 248 -4.19 6.08 24.58
N THR A 249 -3.63 6.12 23.37
CA THR A 249 -3.68 7.32 22.53
C THR A 249 -5.02 7.44 21.82
N LEU A 250 -5.37 8.62 21.37
CA LEU A 250 -6.34 8.79 20.28
C LEU A 250 -5.73 8.27 18.98
N GLY A 251 -6.55 8.17 17.92
CA GLY A 251 -6.03 7.87 16.58
C GLY A 251 -4.97 8.89 16.17
N ILE A 252 -3.82 8.39 15.74
CA ILE A 252 -2.71 9.18 15.21
C ILE A 252 -2.76 9.06 13.70
N ASP A 253 -2.86 10.17 13.00
CA ASP A 253 -2.89 10.19 11.54
C ASP A 253 -1.66 9.49 10.94
N PRO A 254 -1.78 8.84 9.78
CA PRO A 254 -0.64 8.21 9.10
C PRO A 254 0.34 9.25 8.53
N PHE A 255 1.46 8.77 8.03
CA PHE A 255 2.48 9.55 7.30
C PHE A 255 3.09 10.70 8.12
N GLY A 256 3.48 10.40 9.36
CA GLY A 256 4.17 11.33 10.24
C GLY A 256 3.26 12.13 11.16
N GLY A 257 1.97 11.78 11.25
CA GLY A 257 1.11 12.30 12.32
C GLY A 257 1.65 11.94 13.69
N ASP A 258 1.48 12.84 14.68
CA ASP A 258 2.06 12.65 16.00
C ASP A 258 1.13 13.03 17.15
N THR A 259 1.45 12.50 18.32
CA THR A 259 0.87 12.88 19.60
C THR A 259 1.92 12.75 20.69
N SER A 260 1.69 13.40 21.85
CA SER A 260 2.59 13.30 23.01
C SER A 260 1.87 12.75 24.22
N VAL A 261 2.60 11.96 24.99
CA VAL A 261 2.17 11.46 26.30
C VAL A 261 3.20 11.82 27.36
N LEU A 262 2.73 11.97 28.60
CA LEU A 262 3.58 12.30 29.73
C LEU A 262 3.77 11.09 30.64
N LEU A 263 5.00 10.68 30.83
CA LEU A 263 5.41 9.77 31.89
C LEU A 263 5.69 10.59 33.13
N MET A 264 4.88 10.38 34.18
CA MET A 264 4.93 11.12 35.45
C MET A 264 5.45 10.22 36.56
N PHE A 265 6.23 10.79 37.46
CA PHE A 265 6.72 10.09 38.64
C PHE A 265 6.99 11.06 39.80
N PRO A 266 6.45 10.76 40.98
CA PRO A 266 6.86 11.42 42.20
C PRO A 266 8.19 10.77 42.66
N MET A 267 9.28 11.48 42.70
CA MET A 267 10.53 10.87 43.18
C MET A 267 10.39 10.47 44.67
N PRO A 268 10.22 9.16 44.97
CA PRO A 268 9.92 8.74 46.35
C PRO A 268 11.04 9.08 47.30
N TYR A 269 10.70 9.50 48.49
CA TYR A 269 11.69 9.64 49.58
C TYR A 269 12.37 8.30 49.86
N GLY A 270 13.68 8.33 50.11
CA GLY A 270 14.43 7.14 50.50
C GLY A 270 14.61 6.06 49.44
N ILE A 271 14.24 6.30 48.19
CA ILE A 271 14.54 5.37 47.12
C ILE A 271 16.05 5.22 46.93
N GLU A 272 16.52 4.01 46.64
CA GLU A 272 17.92 3.68 46.56
C GLU A 272 18.67 4.53 45.50
N ASN A 273 19.92 4.85 45.84
CA ASN A 273 20.85 5.55 44.97
C ASN A 273 21.39 4.57 43.90
N GLU A 274 20.68 4.48 42.79
CA GLU A 274 21.05 3.64 41.65
C GLU A 274 20.46 4.17 40.33
N THR A 275 20.76 3.49 39.23
CA THR A 275 20.17 3.79 37.93
C THR A 275 19.04 2.78 37.60
N TYR A 276 17.83 3.27 37.47
CA TYR A 276 16.65 2.51 37.14
C TYR A 276 16.40 2.50 35.65
N GLN A 277 16.05 1.33 35.12
CA GLN A 277 15.61 1.18 33.72
C GLN A 277 14.09 1.28 33.69
N ILE A 278 13.58 2.12 32.79
CA ILE A 278 12.17 2.31 32.56
C ILE A 278 11.90 1.99 31.11
N TRP A 279 10.98 1.07 30.85
CA TRP A 279 10.53 0.75 29.52
C TRP A 279 9.11 1.29 29.32
N VAL A 280 8.92 2.03 28.25
CA VAL A 280 7.58 2.45 27.79
C VAL A 280 7.26 1.67 26.52
N HIS A 281 6.14 1.01 26.54
CA HIS A 281 5.62 0.18 25.45
C HIS A 281 4.39 0.84 24.87
N ALA A 282 4.29 0.79 23.54
CA ALA A 282 3.08 1.15 22.80
C ALA A 282 2.71 -0.03 21.90
N THR A 283 1.50 -0.53 22.06
CA THR A 283 0.96 -1.69 21.34
C THR A 283 -0.20 -1.24 20.48
N SER A 284 -0.20 -1.61 19.21
CA SER A 284 -1.28 -1.29 18.27
C SER A 284 -2.61 -1.86 18.72
N THR A 285 -3.67 -1.08 18.64
CA THR A 285 -5.04 -1.54 18.92
C THR A 285 -5.63 -2.35 17.76
N ILE A 286 -5.08 -2.20 16.54
CA ILE A 286 -5.51 -2.92 15.33
C ILE A 286 -4.76 -4.24 15.23
N ASN A 287 -3.45 -4.25 15.52
CA ASN A 287 -2.60 -5.43 15.49
C ASN A 287 -1.84 -5.59 16.82
N PRO A 288 -2.38 -6.36 17.79
CA PRO A 288 -1.75 -6.54 19.10
C PRO A 288 -0.36 -7.19 19.08
N GLU A 289 0.05 -7.78 17.95
CA GLU A 289 1.40 -8.33 17.79
C GLU A 289 2.42 -7.24 17.43
N TYR A 290 1.93 -6.07 16.96
CA TYR A 290 2.78 -4.93 16.66
C TYR A 290 2.97 -4.07 17.91
N GLN A 291 4.19 -4.08 18.45
CA GLN A 291 4.59 -3.31 19.61
C GLN A 291 5.91 -2.58 19.36
N ARG A 292 6.00 -1.36 19.85
CA ARG A 292 7.25 -0.59 19.93
C ARG A 292 7.56 -0.24 21.37
N SER A 293 8.84 -0.12 21.67
CA SER A 293 9.30 0.18 23.04
C SER A 293 10.47 1.15 23.04
N VAL A 294 10.50 1.98 24.06
CA VAL A 294 11.66 2.86 24.32
C VAL A 294 12.15 2.70 25.74
N GLN A 295 13.45 2.66 25.90
CA GLN A 295 14.13 2.62 27.19
C GLN A 295 14.52 4.01 27.63
N LEU A 296 14.27 4.31 28.91
CA LEU A 296 14.72 5.50 29.62
C LEU A 296 15.57 5.07 30.81
N LEU A 297 16.55 5.88 31.16
CA LEU A 297 17.42 5.67 32.32
C LEU A 297 17.20 6.80 33.33
N LEU A 298 16.83 6.43 34.56
CA LEU A 298 16.66 7.34 35.67
C LEU A 298 17.76 7.08 36.69
N THR A 299 18.68 8.01 36.84
CA THR A 299 19.73 7.94 37.86
C THR A 299 19.31 8.73 39.09
N VAL A 300 19.19 8.05 40.21
CA VAL A 300 18.92 8.65 41.51
C VAL A 300 20.28 8.91 42.20
N PRO A 301 20.68 10.18 42.40
CA PRO A 301 21.92 10.50 43.09
C PRO A 301 21.78 10.32 44.60
N GLU A 302 22.91 10.37 45.29
CA GLU A 302 22.93 10.52 46.74
C GLU A 302 22.16 11.79 47.14
N THR A 303 21.19 11.62 48.01
CA THR A 303 20.29 12.70 48.44
C THR A 303 20.27 12.76 49.96
N TYR A 304 20.64 13.90 50.49
CA TYR A 304 20.62 14.22 51.91
C TYR A 304 19.50 15.20 52.14
N LEU A 305 18.44 14.76 52.84
CA LEU A 305 17.26 15.59 53.08
C LEU A 305 16.70 15.32 54.49
N ILE A 306 16.83 16.30 55.34
CA ILE A 306 16.30 16.27 56.68
C ILE A 306 15.08 17.19 56.75
N GLU A 307 13.99 16.68 57.28
CA GLU A 307 12.76 17.41 57.54
C GLU A 307 12.43 17.39 59.03
N ILE A 308 12.08 18.55 59.50
CA ILE A 308 11.56 18.73 60.85
C ILE A 308 10.14 19.24 60.68
N PRO A 309 9.11 18.43 60.98
CA PRO A 309 7.71 18.87 60.90
C PRO A 309 7.50 20.07 61.82
N ASP A 310 6.68 21.01 61.33
CA ASP A 310 6.34 22.23 62.07
C ASP A 310 5.77 21.85 63.47
N LEU A 311 6.50 22.30 64.50
CA LEU A 311 6.05 22.24 65.85
C LEU A 311 5.14 23.44 66.09
N ASP A 312 3.83 23.16 66.31
CA ASP A 312 2.92 24.19 66.83
C ASP A 312 3.26 24.47 68.28
N LEU A 313 4.34 25.21 68.47
CA LEU A 313 4.77 25.71 69.78
C LEU A 313 3.91 26.95 70.10
N THR A 314 2.66 26.76 70.43
CA THR A 314 1.85 27.78 71.03
C THR A 314 2.49 28.19 72.35
N ASN A 315 2.70 29.48 72.54
CA ASN A 315 3.31 30.14 73.70
C ASN A 315 3.08 29.40 75.02
N GLU A 316 3.99 28.50 75.39
CA GLU A 316 3.95 27.88 76.69
C GLU A 316 4.52 28.83 77.74
N VAL A 317 3.71 29.16 78.71
CA VAL A 317 4.08 30.04 79.83
C VAL A 317 4.67 29.19 80.95
N TYR A 318 5.95 29.40 81.29
CA TYR A 318 6.63 28.76 82.41
C TYR A 318 6.81 29.72 83.52
N ARG A 319 6.68 29.23 84.79
CA ARG A 319 6.94 29.97 86.02
C ARG A 319 8.31 29.55 86.57
N ALA A 320 9.01 30.49 87.17
CA ALA A 320 10.27 30.17 87.90
C ALA A 320 9.97 29.15 88.97
N GLY A 321 10.68 28.00 88.95
CA GLY A 321 10.56 26.88 89.92
C GLY A 321 9.65 25.74 89.41
N ASP A 322 9.09 25.83 88.19
CA ASP A 322 8.38 24.69 87.60
C ASP A 322 9.34 23.54 87.33
N ASP A 323 8.83 22.30 87.44
CA ASP A 323 9.58 21.10 87.12
C ASP A 323 10.11 21.10 85.65
N ALA A 324 11.23 20.45 85.40
CA ALA A 324 11.79 20.29 84.09
C ALA A 324 10.77 19.60 83.14
N ARG A 325 10.52 20.22 82.01
CA ARG A 325 9.65 19.64 80.96
C ARG A 325 10.49 19.09 79.83
N THR A 326 10.03 17.95 79.33
CA THR A 326 10.62 17.31 78.14
C THR A 326 9.87 17.73 76.91
N MET A 327 10.53 18.36 75.95
CA MET A 327 10.02 18.60 74.62
C MET A 327 10.53 17.49 73.70
N ARG A 328 9.65 17.00 72.84
CA ARG A 328 9.98 15.95 71.88
C ARG A 328 9.82 16.51 70.49
N TRP A 329 10.88 16.39 69.68
CA TRP A 329 10.84 16.69 68.28
C TRP A 329 11.02 15.40 67.48
N GLU A 330 10.38 15.34 66.31
CA GLU A 330 10.66 14.32 65.30
C GLU A 330 11.56 14.92 64.24
N VAL A 331 12.57 14.20 63.86
CA VAL A 331 13.47 14.56 62.78
C VAL A 331 13.40 13.40 61.78
N TRP A 332 13.02 13.71 60.57
CA TRP A 332 12.90 12.72 59.52
C TRP A 332 14.05 12.84 58.57
N ASN A 333 14.73 11.71 58.26
CA ASN A 333 15.63 11.63 57.15
C ASN A 333 14.89 11.16 55.89
N ASN A 334 14.49 12.09 55.08
CA ASN A 334 13.77 11.86 53.83
C ASN A 334 14.72 11.66 52.63
N GLY A 335 16.06 11.75 52.87
CA GLY A 335 17.10 11.40 51.89
C GLY A 335 17.23 9.90 51.72
N ASN A 336 18.07 9.48 50.75
CA ASN A 336 18.40 8.07 50.48
C ASN A 336 19.77 7.65 51.06
N MET A 337 20.43 8.53 51.81
CA MET A 337 21.71 8.27 52.46
C MET A 337 21.62 8.46 53.98
N PRO A 338 22.40 7.67 54.77
CA PRO A 338 22.52 7.93 56.20
C PRO A 338 23.16 9.31 56.42
N ASP A 339 22.55 10.12 57.30
CA ASP A 339 23.06 11.45 57.61
C ASP A 339 23.30 11.66 59.11
N LYS A 340 24.15 12.61 59.44
CA LYS A 340 24.45 13.03 60.80
C LYS A 340 24.13 14.50 60.94
N PHE A 341 23.28 14.83 61.89
CA PHE A 341 22.97 16.21 62.18
C PHE A 341 23.30 16.57 63.64
N THR A 342 23.59 17.85 63.85
CA THR A 342 23.87 18.41 65.17
C THR A 342 22.69 19.28 65.58
N VAL A 343 22.16 19.01 66.78
CA VAL A 343 21.14 19.87 67.36
C VAL A 343 21.80 20.87 68.32
N SER A 344 21.57 22.15 68.09
CA SER A 344 22.06 23.23 68.94
C SER A 344 20.86 24.06 69.44
N PHE A 345 20.96 24.54 70.66
CA PHE A 345 20.00 25.46 71.22
C PHE A 345 20.66 26.82 71.43
N ASP A 346 20.05 27.85 70.89
CA ASP A 346 20.48 29.22 71.13
C ASP A 346 19.46 29.90 72.07
N LYS A 347 20.00 30.51 73.09
CA LYS A 347 19.20 31.27 74.08
C LYS A 347 19.27 32.73 73.70
N SER A 348 18.25 33.22 72.98
CA SER A 348 18.09 34.68 72.81
C SER A 348 17.55 35.29 74.11
N HIS A 349 18.16 36.36 74.52
CA HIS A 349 17.75 37.13 75.69
C HIS A 349 16.66 38.12 75.33
#